data_731c25e462bbb44a8e92d3e3ed6a698a
#
_entry.id   731c25e462bbb44a8e92d3e3ed6a698a
#
_cell.length_a   1.000
_cell.length_b   1.000
_cell.length_c   1.000
_cell.angle_alpha   90.00
_cell.angle_beta   90.00
_cell.angle_gamma   90.00
#
_symmetry.space_group_name_H-M   'P 1'
#
loop_
_entity.id
_entity.type
_entity.pdbx_description
1 polymer ?
#
loop_
_entity_poly.entity_id
_entity_poly.type
_entity_poly.pdbx_seq_one_letter_code
_entity_poly.pdbx_strand_id
1 'polypeptide(L)' 'MIEVSRTLMKSEPELAELVASVEGVEVTMAEKGFGTRVEIRAVEETGLAAADLEAVLDRLAEPQRRPFS' A
#
# COMPACT_ATOMS: atom_id res chain seq x y z
N MET A 1 -6.92 15.62 5.34
CA MET A 1 -5.98 14.59 4.85
C MET A 1 -6.06 13.35 5.71
N ILE A 2 -6.14 12.20 5.07
CA ILE A 2 -6.20 10.91 5.75
C ILE A 2 -4.89 10.17 5.47
N GLU A 3 -4.32 9.58 6.52
CA GLU A 3 -3.07 8.85 6.40
C GLU A 3 -3.17 7.54 7.17
N VAL A 4 -2.73 6.47 6.55
CA VAL A 4 -2.61 5.16 7.20
C VAL A 4 -1.24 4.59 6.89
N SER A 5 -0.74 3.75 7.79
CA SER A 5 0.56 3.12 7.58
C SER A 5 0.53 1.68 8.10
N ARG A 6 1.40 0.86 7.52
CA ARG A 6 1.52 -0.54 7.91
C ARG A 6 2.88 -1.05 7.46
N THR A 7 3.46 -1.97 8.23
CA THR A 7 4.68 -2.66 7.83
C THR A 7 4.29 -3.97 7.16
N LEU A 8 4.78 -4.16 5.93
CA LEU A 8 4.47 -5.36 5.14
C LEU A 8 5.73 -6.18 4.93
N MET A 9 5.56 -7.48 4.85
CA MET A 9 6.66 -8.43 4.67
C MET A 9 6.96 -8.63 3.19
N LYS A 10 7.15 -7.53 2.48
CA LYS A 10 7.46 -7.54 1.05
C LYS A 10 8.56 -6.55 0.76
N SER A 11 9.29 -6.75 -0.33
CA SER A 11 10.35 -5.84 -0.73
C SER A 11 9.75 -4.56 -1.31
N GLU A 12 10.51 -3.48 -1.24
CA GLU A 12 10.09 -2.19 -1.78
C GLU A 12 9.78 -2.25 -3.28
N PRO A 13 10.62 -2.87 -4.13
CA PRO A 13 10.30 -2.96 -5.56
C PRO A 13 9.00 -3.69 -5.85
N GLU A 14 8.72 -4.75 -5.10
CA GLU A 14 7.49 -5.51 -5.26
C GLU A 14 6.26 -4.67 -4.92
N LEU A 15 6.34 -3.95 -3.81
CA LEU A 15 5.26 -3.07 -3.41
C LEU A 15 5.07 -1.89 -4.37
N ALA A 16 6.17 -1.37 -4.91
CA ALA A 16 6.11 -0.27 -5.85
C ALA A 16 5.31 -0.64 -7.10
N GLU A 17 5.47 -1.85 -7.61
CA GLU A 17 4.70 -2.32 -8.75
C GLU A 17 3.21 -2.39 -8.44
N LEU A 18 2.87 -2.90 -7.25
CA LEU A 18 1.47 -3.02 -6.85
C LEU A 18 0.83 -1.67 -6.63
N VAL A 19 1.58 -0.74 -6.04
CA VAL A 19 1.10 0.60 -5.74
C VAL A 19 0.91 1.43 -7.01
N ALA A 20 1.67 1.17 -8.05
CA ALA A 20 1.57 1.91 -9.29
C ALA A 20 0.16 1.88 -9.90
N SER A 21 -0.65 0.89 -9.53
CA SER A 21 -2.03 0.80 -10.01
C SER A 21 -3.02 1.59 -9.17
N VAL A 22 -2.58 2.20 -8.08
CA VAL A 22 -3.46 2.97 -7.19
C VAL A 22 -3.34 4.45 -7.51
N GLU A 23 -4.46 5.07 -7.86
CA GLU A 23 -4.50 6.49 -8.19
C GLU A 23 -5.13 7.30 -7.07
N GLY A 24 -4.78 8.58 -7.02
CA GLY A 24 -5.39 9.50 -6.07
C GLY A 24 -4.79 9.47 -4.70
N VAL A 25 -3.71 8.74 -4.49
CA VAL A 25 -3.05 8.65 -3.19
C VAL A 25 -1.55 8.89 -3.34
N GLU A 26 -0.94 9.34 -2.26
CA GLU A 26 0.51 9.43 -2.17
C GLU A 26 1.00 8.27 -1.33
N VAL A 27 2.02 7.60 -1.80
CA VAL A 27 2.58 6.45 -1.09
C VAL A 27 4.05 6.69 -0.82
N THR A 28 4.44 6.47 0.42
CA THR A 28 5.83 6.55 0.85
C THR A 28 6.22 5.19 1.41
N MET A 29 7.39 4.70 1.05
CA MET A 29 7.87 3.43 1.53
C MET A 29 9.27 3.57 2.12
N ALA A 30 9.53 2.82 3.19
CA ALA A 30 10.83 2.79 3.83
C ALA A 30 11.15 1.36 4.23
N GLU A 31 12.29 0.84 3.79
CA GLU A 31 12.69 -0.51 4.14
C GLU A 31 13.09 -0.59 5.62
N LYS A 32 12.64 -1.64 6.25
CA LYS A 32 13.02 -2.02 7.60
C LYS A 32 13.76 -3.36 7.51
N GLY A 33 14.42 -3.76 8.58
CA GLY A 33 15.22 -4.98 8.54
C GLY A 33 14.45 -6.24 8.16
N PHE A 34 13.14 -6.25 8.31
CA PHE A 34 12.32 -7.44 8.06
C PHE A 34 11.13 -7.17 7.12
N GLY A 35 11.05 -6.01 6.54
CA GLY A 35 9.95 -5.69 5.64
C GLY A 35 10.01 -4.25 5.19
N THR A 36 8.91 -3.76 4.67
CA THR A 36 8.80 -2.39 4.20
C THR A 36 7.64 -1.69 4.88
N ARG A 37 7.89 -0.53 5.45
CA ARG A 37 6.82 0.29 6.01
C ARG A 37 6.20 1.11 4.89
N VAL A 38 4.91 0.99 4.73
CA VAL A 38 4.15 1.69 3.70
C VAL A 38 3.25 2.73 4.36
N GLU A 39 3.34 3.96 3.91
CA GLU A 39 2.48 5.04 4.37
C GLU A 39 1.68 5.53 3.17
N ILE A 40 0.36 5.56 3.32
CA ILE A 40 -0.53 6.02 2.26
C ILE A 40 -1.29 7.24 2.74
N ARG A 41 -1.30 8.28 1.93
CA ARG A 41 -2.02 9.51 2.22
C ARG A 41 -3.01 9.80 1.11
N ALA A 42 -4.19 10.23 1.49
CA ALA A 42 -5.19 10.69 0.55
C ALA A 42 -5.65 12.09 0.95
N VAL A 43 -5.73 12.99 -0.03
CA VAL A 43 -6.27 14.33 0.21
C VAL A 43 -7.79 14.26 0.21
N GLU A 44 -8.43 15.22 0.90
CA GLU A 44 -9.89 15.24 1.02
C GLU A 44 -10.62 15.26 -0.32
N GLU A 45 -10.00 15.85 -1.32
CA GLU A 45 -10.59 15.96 -2.66
C GLU A 45 -10.87 14.62 -3.32
N THR A 46 -10.16 13.56 -2.90
CA THR A 46 -10.37 12.24 -3.49
C THR A 46 -11.63 11.57 -2.99
N GLY A 47 -12.19 12.03 -1.88
CA GLY A 47 -13.35 11.40 -1.27
C GLY A 47 -13.06 10.08 -0.59
N LEU A 48 -11.80 9.71 -0.47
CA LEU A 48 -11.41 8.44 0.16
C LEU A 48 -11.47 8.55 1.68
N ALA A 49 -11.92 7.48 2.33
CA ALA A 49 -11.93 7.37 3.78
C ALA A 49 -10.77 6.49 4.25
N ALA A 50 -10.49 6.53 5.56
CA ALA A 50 -9.43 5.71 6.13
C ALA A 50 -9.62 4.22 5.82
N ALA A 51 -10.87 3.75 5.83
CA ALA A 51 -11.16 2.37 5.51
C ALA A 51 -10.74 2.00 4.10
N ASP A 52 -10.84 2.95 3.17
CA ASP A 52 -10.42 2.71 1.78
C ASP A 52 -8.91 2.51 1.70
N LEU A 53 -8.15 3.32 2.44
CA LEU A 53 -6.70 3.20 2.45
C LEU A 53 -6.26 1.91 3.13
N GLU A 54 -6.94 1.51 4.18
CA GLU A 54 -6.65 0.24 4.84
C GLU A 54 -6.96 -0.94 3.94
N ALA A 55 -8.00 -0.85 3.13
CA ALA A 55 -8.30 -1.89 2.15
C ALA A 55 -7.17 -2.03 1.13
N VAL A 56 -6.57 -0.90 0.72
CA VAL A 56 -5.42 -0.94 -0.17
C VAL A 56 -4.25 -1.65 0.50
N LEU A 57 -3.97 -1.32 1.76
CA LEU A 57 -2.90 -1.99 2.50
C LEU A 57 -3.14 -3.48 2.65
N ASP A 58 -4.38 -3.87 2.89
CA ASP A 58 -4.74 -5.28 2.99
C ASP A 58 -4.46 -6.01 1.67
N ARG A 59 -4.77 -5.38 0.56
CA ARG A 59 -4.49 -5.96 -0.75
C ARG A 59 -3.00 -6.08 -1.01
N LEU A 60 -2.23 -5.09 -0.60
CA LEU A 60 -0.79 -5.13 -0.74
C LEU A 60 -0.17 -6.21 0.15
N ALA A 61 -0.78 -6.47 1.29
CA ALA A 61 -0.28 -7.47 2.23
C ALA A 61 -0.60 -8.91 1.81
N GLU A 62 -1.57 -9.09 0.91
CA GLU A 62 -1.93 -10.43 0.46
C GLU A 62 -0.77 -11.10 -0.27
N PRO A 63 -0.57 -12.40 -0.03
CA PRO A 63 0.42 -13.13 -0.82
C PRO A 63 0.00 -13.15 -2.28
N GLN A 64 0.95 -12.91 -3.17
CA GLN A 64 0.67 -13.01 -4.58
C GLN A 64 0.53 -14.47 -4.95
N ARG A 65 -0.69 -14.85 -5.28
CA ARG A 65 -0.93 -16.18 -5.82
C ARG A 65 -0.99 -16.06 -7.31
N ARG A 66 -0.07 -16.71 -7.96
CA ARG A 66 -0.18 -16.83 -9.38
C ARG A 66 -1.24 -17.87 -9.69
N PRO A 67 -2.09 -17.63 -10.69
CA PRO A 67 -3.00 -18.65 -11.12
C PRO A 67 -2.18 -19.88 -11.47
N PHE A 68 -2.64 -20.99 -11.04
CA PHE A 68 -1.96 -22.22 -11.33
C PHE A 68 -2.03 -22.48 -12.83
N SER A 69 -0.90 -22.57 -13.42
CA SER A 69 -0.84 -22.82 -14.85
C SER A 69 -0.30 -24.21 -15.11
#